data_3969c496602a0cd029200a1b2fedd4bb
#
_entry.id   3969c496602a0cd029200a1b2fedd4bb
#
_cell.length_a   1.000
_cell.length_b   1.000
_cell.length_c   1.000
_cell.angle_alpha   90.00
_cell.angle_beta   90.00
_cell.angle_gamma   90.00
#
_symmetry.space_group_name_H-M   'P 1'
#
loop_
_entity.id
_entity.type
_entity.pdbx_description
1 polymer ?
#
loop_
_entity_poly.entity_id
_entity_poly.type
_entity_poly.pdbx_seq_one_letter_code
_entity_poly.pdbx_strand_id
1 'polypeptide(L)'
;MTTISAFGDSVLKGVIFENEKYRVSKNNFSNICQEVLGIEIENKAKFGSTISTGEKSFEKNIDIIKENKGKYVVLEFEGNDCDFNWKEISENPKGIHKPNSTIEDFKMLYTDLIEKIKKMDKTPVLLSLPPIDSKRYFEKISKGLNGHNIMEWMNNDKQFITNWHERYNIEVFKLALTNNIPIIDITSKFLEEKNYNKYLCEDGIHPNEKGHELIAESIKEHIEEKKIIFD
;
A
#
# COMPACT_ATOMS: atom_id res chain seq x y z
N MET A 1 -0.77 25.46 -9.22
CA MET A 1 -0.91 24.00 -9.35
C MET A 1 -1.00 23.44 -7.95
N THR A 2 -2.01 22.66 -7.65
CA THR A 2 -2.18 22.09 -6.31
C THR A 2 -1.21 20.95 -6.11
N THR A 3 -0.47 20.97 -5.01
CA THR A 3 0.52 19.95 -4.67
C THR A 3 -0.04 19.03 -3.60
N ILE A 4 -0.06 17.73 -3.83
CA ILE A 4 -0.47 16.69 -2.89
C ILE A 4 0.79 16.00 -2.35
N SER A 5 0.92 15.91 -1.03
CA SER A 5 1.98 15.11 -0.42
C SER A 5 1.50 13.66 -0.26
N ALA A 6 2.31 12.69 -0.64
CA ALA A 6 1.96 11.27 -0.60
C ALA A 6 3.04 10.44 0.09
N PHE A 7 2.65 9.60 1.04
CA PHE A 7 3.51 8.73 1.84
C PHE A 7 3.01 7.29 1.75
N GLY A 8 3.91 6.37 1.50
CA GLY A 8 3.55 4.97 1.31
C GLY A 8 4.76 4.08 1.08
N ASP A 9 4.48 2.92 0.58
CA ASP A 9 5.48 1.91 0.31
C ASP A 9 5.86 1.78 -1.17
N SER A 10 6.16 0.57 -1.62
CA SER A 10 6.58 0.29 -2.99
C SER A 10 5.46 0.46 -4.01
N VAL A 11 4.20 0.26 -3.63
CA VAL A 11 3.05 0.40 -4.54
C VAL A 11 2.85 1.86 -4.89
N LEU A 12 2.79 2.75 -3.88
CA LEU A 12 2.72 4.21 -4.12
C LEU A 12 3.97 4.74 -4.83
N LYS A 13 5.14 4.17 -4.52
CA LYS A 13 6.39 4.54 -5.21
C LYS A 13 6.37 4.18 -6.69
N GLY A 14 5.47 3.29 -7.11
CA GLY A 14 5.36 2.83 -8.49
C GLY A 14 6.36 1.74 -8.86
N VAL A 15 6.73 0.90 -7.89
CA VAL A 15 7.63 -0.22 -8.11
C VAL A 15 6.92 -1.33 -8.87
N ILE A 16 7.60 -1.86 -9.89
CA ILE A 16 7.22 -3.08 -10.60
C ILE A 16 8.33 -4.12 -10.48
N PHE A 17 7.96 -5.40 -10.60
CA PHE A 17 8.90 -6.53 -10.59
C PHE A 17 8.88 -7.22 -11.96
N GLU A 18 10.02 -7.16 -12.63
CA GLU A 18 10.17 -7.68 -13.99
C GLU A 18 11.59 -8.25 -14.19
N ASN A 19 11.72 -9.39 -14.82
CA ASN A 19 13.01 -10.04 -15.07
C ASN A 19 13.85 -10.19 -13.78
N GLU A 20 13.24 -10.66 -12.71
CA GLU A 20 13.86 -10.85 -11.38
C GLU A 20 14.40 -9.56 -10.73
N LYS A 21 13.97 -8.37 -11.18
CA LYS A 21 14.44 -7.08 -10.68
C LYS A 21 13.28 -6.14 -10.35
N TYR A 22 13.49 -5.36 -9.31
CA TYR A 22 12.60 -4.25 -8.97
C TYR A 22 13.07 -2.98 -9.68
N ARG A 23 12.14 -2.24 -10.23
CA ARG A 23 12.36 -0.90 -10.76
C ARG A 23 11.14 -0.02 -10.54
N VAL A 24 11.33 1.29 -10.50
CA VAL A 24 10.22 2.24 -10.54
C VAL A 24 9.78 2.42 -11.99
N SER A 25 8.51 2.19 -12.28
CA SER A 25 7.95 2.46 -13.61
C SER A 25 7.73 3.95 -13.82
N LYS A 26 8.00 4.44 -15.02
CA LYS A 26 7.59 5.79 -15.43
C LYS A 26 6.07 5.89 -15.61
N ASN A 27 5.43 4.77 -15.96
CA ASN A 27 3.99 4.63 -16.12
C ASN A 27 3.31 4.17 -14.81
N ASN A 28 3.78 4.67 -13.65
CA ASN A 28 3.14 4.40 -12.38
C ASN A 28 1.92 5.30 -12.17
N PHE A 29 0.99 4.86 -11.33
CA PHE A 29 -0.28 5.57 -11.14
C PHE A 29 -0.11 7.00 -10.61
N SER A 30 0.91 7.27 -9.80
CA SER A 30 1.20 8.62 -9.31
C SER A 30 1.51 9.58 -10.46
N ASN A 31 2.35 9.17 -11.42
CA ASN A 31 2.68 9.96 -12.60
C ASN A 31 1.47 10.13 -13.53
N ILE A 32 0.69 9.05 -13.74
CA ILE A 32 -0.54 9.09 -14.54
C ILE A 32 -1.54 10.09 -13.93
N CYS A 33 -1.75 10.02 -12.60
CA CYS A 33 -2.65 10.95 -11.91
C CYS A 33 -2.17 12.41 -12.02
N GLN A 34 -0.87 12.68 -11.90
CA GLN A 34 -0.34 14.03 -12.12
C GLN A 34 -0.70 14.58 -13.50
N GLU A 35 -0.52 13.78 -14.53
CA GLU A 35 -0.80 14.17 -15.92
C GLU A 35 -2.30 14.38 -16.17
N VAL A 36 -3.12 13.39 -15.75
CA VAL A 36 -4.57 13.39 -16.05
C VAL A 36 -5.33 14.42 -15.22
N LEU A 37 -4.95 14.62 -13.94
CA LEU A 37 -5.63 15.54 -13.03
C LEU A 37 -5.05 16.96 -13.03
N GLY A 38 -3.91 17.18 -13.67
CA GLY A 38 -3.23 18.48 -13.69
C GLY A 38 -2.74 18.92 -12.31
N ILE A 39 -2.35 17.99 -11.45
CA ILE A 39 -1.84 18.23 -10.09
C ILE A 39 -0.37 17.87 -9.99
N GLU A 40 0.28 18.33 -8.94
CA GLU A 40 1.62 17.89 -8.55
C GLU A 40 1.50 16.91 -7.38
N ILE A 41 2.24 15.80 -7.41
CA ILE A 41 2.31 14.82 -6.33
C ILE A 41 3.73 14.75 -5.81
N GLU A 42 3.96 15.28 -4.61
CA GLU A 42 5.20 15.07 -3.87
C GLU A 42 5.22 13.64 -3.29
N ASN A 43 5.64 12.69 -4.11
CA ASN A 43 5.69 11.29 -3.73
C ASN A 43 6.93 11.00 -2.84
N LYS A 44 6.71 10.83 -1.54
CA LYS A 44 7.71 10.51 -0.52
C LYS A 44 7.75 9.01 -0.18
N ALA A 45 7.04 8.17 -0.94
CA ALA A 45 6.99 6.72 -0.73
C ALA A 45 8.36 6.04 -0.90
N LYS A 46 8.57 4.98 -0.13
CA LYS A 46 9.84 4.23 -0.13
C LYS A 46 9.59 2.75 -0.26
N PHE A 47 10.41 2.07 -1.04
CA PHE A 47 10.42 0.62 -1.12
C PHE A 47 10.60 -0.01 0.27
N GLY A 48 9.76 -0.99 0.61
CA GLY A 48 9.85 -1.69 1.89
C GLY A 48 9.40 -0.88 3.12
N SER A 49 8.71 0.25 2.92
CA SER A 49 8.27 1.10 4.03
C SER A 49 7.08 0.49 4.77
N THR A 50 7.17 0.46 6.09
CA THR A 50 6.04 0.19 7.00
C THR A 50 5.45 1.51 7.48
N ILE A 51 4.30 1.47 8.15
CA ILE A 51 3.68 2.66 8.77
C ILE A 51 4.66 3.37 9.73
N SER A 52 5.45 2.62 10.51
CA SER A 52 6.46 3.19 11.43
C SER A 52 7.56 3.95 10.69
N THR A 53 8.03 3.43 9.56
CA THR A 53 9.05 4.13 8.75
C THR A 53 8.43 5.27 7.94
N GLY A 54 7.17 5.15 7.56
CA GLY A 54 6.35 6.18 6.92
C GLY A 54 6.15 7.38 7.84
N GLU A 55 5.81 7.17 9.09
CA GLU A 55 5.69 8.22 10.11
C GLU A 55 7.00 9.01 10.27
N LYS A 56 8.14 8.33 10.38
CA LYS A 56 9.46 8.98 10.43
C LYS A 56 9.77 9.79 9.16
N SER A 57 9.31 9.30 7.99
CA SER A 57 9.44 10.02 6.74
C SER A 57 8.55 11.27 6.72
N PHE A 58 7.33 11.17 7.23
CA PHE A 58 6.40 12.28 7.39
C PHE A 58 7.00 13.38 8.31
N GLU A 59 7.51 13.00 9.47
CA GLU A 59 8.12 13.94 10.43
C GLU A 59 9.30 14.72 9.84
N LYS A 60 10.12 14.06 9.01
CA LYS A 60 11.24 14.73 8.29
C LYS A 60 10.79 15.71 7.22
N ASN A 61 9.56 15.62 6.74
CA ASN A 61 9.01 16.46 5.70
C ASN A 61 7.92 17.41 6.23
N ILE A 62 7.74 17.52 7.54
CA ILE A 62 6.61 18.23 8.17
C ILE A 62 6.56 19.72 7.77
N ASP A 63 7.72 20.38 7.66
CA ASP A 63 7.79 21.79 7.26
C ASP A 63 7.40 21.99 5.81
N ILE A 64 7.84 21.11 4.91
CA ILE A 64 7.45 21.11 3.49
C ILE A 64 5.94 20.93 3.36
N ILE A 65 5.36 19.98 4.13
CA ILE A 65 3.92 19.71 4.11
C ILE A 65 3.12 20.92 4.61
N LYS A 66 3.59 21.62 5.64
CA LYS A 66 2.95 22.83 6.16
C LYS A 66 2.97 23.99 5.16
N GLU A 67 4.09 24.17 4.47
CA GLU A 67 4.27 25.22 3.46
C GLU A 67 3.52 24.95 2.16
N ASN A 68 3.28 23.66 1.86
CA ASN A 68 2.54 23.24 0.70
C ASN A 68 1.09 23.75 0.77
N LYS A 69 0.63 24.40 -0.31
CA LYS A 69 -0.75 24.90 -0.42
C LYS A 69 -1.80 23.81 -0.55
N GLY A 70 -1.41 22.59 -0.97
CA GLY A 70 -2.32 21.47 -1.12
C GLY A 70 -2.92 21.04 0.22
N LYS A 71 -4.21 20.76 0.18
CA LYS A 71 -5.00 20.38 1.36
C LYS A 71 -4.83 18.91 1.74
N TYR A 72 -4.49 18.04 0.78
CA TYR A 72 -4.55 16.59 0.94
C TYR A 72 -3.18 15.96 1.19
N VAL A 73 -3.16 14.98 2.09
CA VAL A 73 -2.00 14.10 2.34
C VAL A 73 -2.46 12.65 2.14
N VAL A 74 -1.93 12.00 1.13
CA VAL A 74 -2.29 10.60 0.79
C VAL A 74 -1.39 9.64 1.56
N LEU A 75 -2.00 8.62 2.17
CA LEU A 75 -1.34 7.55 2.91
C LEU A 75 -1.66 6.19 2.29
N GLU A 76 -0.62 5.44 1.97
CA GLU A 76 -0.72 4.07 1.42
C GLU A 76 0.33 3.19 2.12
N PHE A 77 -0.08 2.46 3.17
CA PHE A 77 0.72 1.52 3.94
C PHE A 77 -0.09 0.30 4.29
N GLU A 78 0.53 -0.85 4.26
CA GLU A 78 -0.05 -2.11 4.75
C GLU A 78 0.79 -3.32 4.30
N GLY A 79 1.17 -3.40 3.00
CA GLY A 79 1.80 -4.59 2.43
C GLY A 79 3.06 -5.06 3.16
N ASN A 80 3.92 -4.11 3.54
CA ASN A 80 5.11 -4.44 4.33
C ASN A 80 4.81 -4.61 5.82
N ASP A 81 3.75 -3.98 6.33
CA ASP A 81 3.37 -4.10 7.75
C ASP A 81 2.89 -5.50 8.08
N CYS A 82 2.07 -6.09 7.20
CA CYS A 82 1.54 -7.43 7.36
C CYS A 82 2.55 -8.55 7.07
N ASP A 83 3.69 -8.24 6.43
CA ASP A 83 4.67 -9.24 6.02
C ASP A 83 5.47 -9.82 7.20
N PHE A 84 6.02 -11.01 6.99
CA PHE A 84 6.75 -11.77 8.00
C PHE A 84 8.23 -11.95 7.65
N ASN A 85 9.03 -12.32 8.65
CA ASN A 85 10.36 -12.84 8.40
C ASN A 85 10.29 -14.31 7.93
N TRP A 86 10.09 -14.51 6.65
CA TRP A 86 9.94 -15.83 6.03
C TRP A 86 11.16 -16.74 6.22
N LYS A 87 12.35 -16.16 6.40
CA LYS A 87 13.55 -16.94 6.71
C LYS A 87 13.43 -17.60 8.09
N GLU A 88 13.03 -16.87 9.11
CA GLU A 88 12.83 -17.41 10.45
C GLU A 88 11.76 -18.49 10.47
N ILE A 89 10.63 -18.28 9.75
CA ILE A 89 9.57 -19.28 9.61
C ILE A 89 10.11 -20.53 8.93
N SER A 90 10.91 -20.40 7.88
CA SER A 90 11.49 -21.53 7.17
C SER A 90 12.49 -22.33 8.02
N GLU A 91 13.15 -21.69 8.99
CA GLU A 91 14.09 -22.31 9.91
C GLU A 91 13.39 -22.93 11.15
N ASN A 92 12.28 -22.35 11.59
CA ASN A 92 11.55 -22.79 12.79
C ASN A 92 10.02 -22.64 12.62
N PRO A 93 9.34 -23.52 11.86
CA PRO A 93 7.92 -23.40 11.56
C PRO A 93 6.99 -23.52 12.78
N LYS A 94 7.50 -24.06 13.90
CA LYS A 94 6.73 -24.21 15.16
C LYS A 94 6.94 -23.02 16.11
N GLY A 95 7.76 -22.06 15.74
CA GLY A 95 7.99 -20.85 16.51
C GLY A 95 6.80 -19.90 16.50
N ILE A 96 6.84 -18.94 17.41
CA ILE A 96 5.89 -17.81 17.41
C ILE A 96 6.48 -16.73 16.50
N HIS A 97 5.82 -16.47 15.38
CA HIS A 97 6.25 -15.46 14.42
C HIS A 97 5.27 -14.29 14.42
N LYS A 98 5.81 -13.09 14.40
CA LYS A 98 5.04 -11.85 14.33
C LYS A 98 5.25 -11.17 12.98
N PRO A 99 4.24 -10.47 12.46
CA PRO A 99 4.42 -9.61 11.29
C PRO A 99 5.36 -8.43 11.64
N ASN A 100 5.77 -7.70 10.62
CA ASN A 100 6.63 -6.51 10.82
C ASN A 100 5.96 -5.44 11.69
N SER A 101 4.65 -5.29 11.58
CA SER A 101 3.82 -4.50 12.50
C SER A 101 2.64 -5.35 12.94
N THR A 102 2.40 -5.51 14.25
CA THR A 102 1.16 -6.16 14.71
C THR A 102 -0.05 -5.30 14.30
N ILE A 103 -1.24 -5.91 14.20
CA ILE A 103 -2.45 -5.13 13.86
C ILE A 103 -2.68 -4.00 14.86
N GLU A 104 -2.42 -4.23 16.14
CA GLU A 104 -2.53 -3.24 17.19
C GLU A 104 -1.56 -2.07 16.98
N ASP A 105 -0.29 -2.36 16.73
CA ASP A 105 0.74 -1.35 16.45
C ASP A 105 0.42 -0.61 15.15
N PHE A 106 0.02 -1.32 14.10
CA PHE A 106 -0.38 -0.75 12.81
C PHE A 106 -1.51 0.28 12.99
N LYS A 107 -2.58 -0.09 13.71
CA LYS A 107 -3.71 0.80 13.97
C LYS A 107 -3.32 2.02 14.79
N MET A 108 -2.52 1.81 15.83
CA MET A 108 -2.04 2.89 16.69
C MET A 108 -1.23 3.92 15.90
N LEU A 109 -0.20 3.47 15.19
CA LEU A 109 0.69 4.34 14.41
C LEU A 109 -0.06 5.06 13.27
N TYR A 110 -0.99 4.36 12.61
CA TYR A 110 -1.80 4.96 11.56
C TYR A 110 -2.72 6.06 12.11
N THR A 111 -3.36 5.80 13.27
CA THR A 111 -4.20 6.79 13.95
C THR A 111 -3.38 8.02 14.35
N ASP A 112 -2.20 7.81 14.92
CA ASP A 112 -1.30 8.90 15.31
C ASP A 112 -0.88 9.76 14.11
N LEU A 113 -0.58 9.13 12.98
CA LEU A 113 -0.24 9.84 11.75
C LEU A 113 -1.42 10.65 11.19
N ILE A 114 -2.62 10.06 11.18
CA ILE A 114 -3.86 10.75 10.79
C ILE A 114 -4.08 12.00 11.66
N GLU A 115 -3.94 11.88 12.96
CA GLU A 115 -4.13 13.00 13.89
C GLU A 115 -3.05 14.09 13.71
N LYS A 116 -1.79 13.71 13.45
CA LYS A 116 -0.71 14.67 13.12
C LYS A 116 -1.05 15.48 11.87
N ILE A 117 -1.59 14.83 10.83
CA ILE A 117 -1.99 15.49 9.58
C ILE A 117 -3.16 16.46 9.83
N LYS A 118 -4.20 16.03 10.55
CA LYS A 118 -5.35 16.88 10.91
C LYS A 118 -4.95 18.11 11.71
N LYS A 119 -4.01 17.98 12.65
CA LYS A 119 -3.48 19.09 13.43
C LYS A 119 -2.76 20.17 12.61
N MET A 120 -2.38 19.85 11.36
CA MET A 120 -1.79 20.81 10.42
C MET A 120 -2.83 21.45 9.50
N ASP A 121 -4.13 21.26 9.77
CA ASP A 121 -5.22 21.70 8.89
C ASP A 121 -5.16 21.08 7.49
N LYS A 122 -4.63 19.84 7.44
CA LYS A 122 -4.60 19.02 6.22
C LYS A 122 -5.60 17.87 6.33
N THR A 123 -6.06 17.39 5.19
CA THR A 123 -6.99 16.26 5.08
C THR A 123 -6.21 15.00 4.73
N PRO A 124 -6.08 14.03 5.66
CA PRO A 124 -5.54 12.72 5.31
C PRO A 124 -6.51 11.98 4.39
N VAL A 125 -5.98 11.29 3.39
CA VAL A 125 -6.73 10.43 2.47
C VAL A 125 -6.06 9.08 2.48
N LEU A 126 -6.77 8.01 2.80
CA LEU A 126 -6.25 6.66 2.76
C LEU A 126 -6.43 6.06 1.38
N LEU A 127 -5.50 5.22 0.98
CA LEU A 127 -5.59 4.41 -0.22
C LEU A 127 -5.60 2.94 0.21
N SER A 128 -6.61 2.16 -0.20
CA SER A 128 -6.59 0.71 0.00
C SER A 128 -5.56 0.06 -0.93
N LEU A 129 -5.23 -1.22 -0.75
CA LEU A 129 -4.23 -1.89 -1.54
C LEU A 129 -4.83 -2.84 -2.59
N PRO A 130 -4.10 -3.10 -3.68
CA PRO A 130 -4.46 -4.16 -4.61
C PRO A 130 -4.46 -5.52 -3.89
N PRO A 131 -5.37 -6.43 -4.23
CA PRO A 131 -5.29 -7.81 -3.75
C PRO A 131 -4.02 -8.49 -4.26
N ILE A 132 -3.53 -9.50 -3.53
CA ILE A 132 -2.30 -10.21 -3.89
C ILE A 132 -2.59 -11.60 -4.45
N ASP A 133 -1.66 -12.12 -5.28
CA ASP A 133 -1.66 -13.50 -5.76
C ASP A 133 -0.85 -14.38 -4.80
N SER A 134 -1.53 -15.08 -3.90
CA SER A 134 -0.89 -15.92 -2.87
C SER A 134 0.00 -17.02 -3.45
N LYS A 135 -0.29 -17.52 -4.65
CA LYS A 135 0.53 -18.56 -5.28
C LYS A 135 1.87 -17.98 -5.75
N ARG A 136 1.83 -16.89 -6.52
CA ARG A 136 3.05 -16.21 -7.00
C ARG A 136 3.87 -15.68 -5.83
N TYR A 137 3.22 -15.07 -4.86
CA TYR A 137 3.91 -14.55 -3.69
C TYR A 137 4.58 -15.65 -2.88
N PHE A 138 3.90 -16.80 -2.66
CA PHE A 138 4.50 -17.96 -2.02
C PHE A 138 5.75 -18.45 -2.79
N GLU A 139 5.68 -18.55 -4.11
CA GLU A 139 6.82 -18.95 -4.95
C GLU A 139 7.99 -17.96 -4.80
N LYS A 140 7.70 -16.67 -4.66
CA LYS A 140 8.68 -15.61 -4.44
C LYS A 140 9.36 -15.72 -3.06
N ILE A 141 8.58 -15.80 -1.98
CA ILE A 141 9.10 -15.80 -0.60
C ILE A 141 9.80 -17.11 -0.24
N SER A 142 9.42 -18.22 -0.85
CA SER A 142 10.04 -19.53 -0.59
C SER A 142 11.31 -19.78 -1.41
N LYS A 143 11.65 -18.88 -2.36
CA LYS A 143 12.84 -19.06 -3.21
C LYS A 143 14.12 -19.06 -2.38
N GLY A 144 14.82 -20.20 -2.37
CA GLY A 144 16.05 -20.39 -1.57
C GLY A 144 15.81 -20.67 -0.07
N LEU A 145 14.56 -20.85 0.35
CA LEU A 145 14.17 -21.20 1.71
C LEU A 145 13.52 -22.59 1.75
N ASN A 146 13.27 -23.11 2.97
CA ASN A 146 12.49 -24.33 3.15
C ASN A 146 10.98 -24.06 2.98
N GLY A 147 10.49 -24.15 1.76
CA GLY A 147 9.08 -23.93 1.43
C GLY A 147 8.13 -24.92 2.13
N HIS A 148 8.58 -26.14 2.46
CA HIS A 148 7.78 -27.10 3.22
C HIS A 148 7.49 -26.57 4.63
N ASN A 149 8.49 -26.06 5.32
CA ASN A 149 8.33 -25.48 6.65
C ASN A 149 7.42 -24.24 6.62
N ILE A 150 7.54 -23.41 5.59
CA ILE A 150 6.65 -22.25 5.42
C ILE A 150 5.21 -22.72 5.22
N MET A 151 4.98 -23.75 4.40
CA MET A 151 3.65 -24.34 4.22
C MET A 151 3.12 -24.96 5.51
N GLU A 152 3.95 -25.69 6.27
CA GLU A 152 3.57 -26.26 7.58
C GLU A 152 3.08 -25.14 8.53
N TRP A 153 3.81 -24.04 8.61
CA TRP A 153 3.42 -22.88 9.42
C TRP A 153 2.08 -22.27 9.00
N MET A 154 1.79 -22.25 7.70
CA MET A 154 0.51 -21.78 7.15
C MET A 154 -0.60 -22.84 7.16
N ASN A 155 -0.47 -23.93 7.92
CA ASN A 155 -1.41 -25.07 7.93
C ASN A 155 -1.63 -25.69 6.53
N ASN A 156 -0.62 -25.70 5.68
CA ASN A 156 -0.63 -26.18 4.29
C ASN A 156 -1.66 -25.48 3.39
N ASP A 157 -2.04 -24.24 3.72
CA ASP A 157 -2.94 -23.43 2.92
C ASP A 157 -2.32 -22.09 2.53
N LYS A 158 -2.03 -21.90 1.24
CA LYS A 158 -1.51 -20.62 0.69
C LYS A 158 -2.52 -19.48 0.79
N GLN A 159 -3.82 -19.80 0.95
CA GLN A 159 -4.86 -18.78 1.12
C GLN A 159 -4.64 -17.95 2.39
N PHE A 160 -3.87 -18.48 3.37
CA PHE A 160 -3.42 -17.73 4.54
C PHE A 160 -2.81 -16.37 4.15
N ILE A 161 -1.96 -16.34 3.10
CA ILE A 161 -1.28 -15.14 2.63
C ILE A 161 -2.30 -14.06 2.24
N THR A 162 -3.26 -14.41 1.37
CA THR A 162 -4.31 -13.47 0.95
C THR A 162 -5.19 -13.04 2.12
N ASN A 163 -5.65 -13.98 2.94
CA ASN A 163 -6.51 -13.68 4.10
C ASN A 163 -5.81 -12.76 5.11
N TRP A 164 -4.51 -12.96 5.30
CA TRP A 164 -3.71 -12.16 6.20
C TRP A 164 -3.51 -10.74 5.68
N HIS A 165 -3.21 -10.57 4.40
CA HIS A 165 -3.12 -9.29 3.73
C HIS A 165 -4.45 -8.55 3.80
N GLU A 166 -5.57 -9.18 3.39
CA GLU A 166 -6.89 -8.56 3.43
C GLU A 166 -7.31 -8.15 4.85
N ARG A 167 -6.84 -8.83 5.87
CA ARG A 167 -7.11 -8.47 7.26
C ARG A 167 -6.57 -7.08 7.60
N TYR A 168 -5.37 -6.72 7.11
CA TYR A 168 -4.81 -5.38 7.28
C TYR A 168 -5.52 -4.36 6.38
N ASN A 169 -5.81 -4.73 5.16
CA ASN A 169 -6.56 -3.87 4.24
C ASN A 169 -7.94 -3.48 4.82
N ILE A 170 -8.65 -4.42 5.45
CA ILE A 170 -9.90 -4.14 6.18
C ILE A 170 -9.67 -3.15 7.33
N GLU A 171 -8.55 -3.21 8.05
CA GLU A 171 -8.25 -2.23 9.10
C GLU A 171 -8.02 -0.83 8.51
N VAL A 172 -7.46 -0.69 7.29
CA VAL A 172 -7.36 0.61 6.60
C VAL A 172 -8.76 1.21 6.36
N PHE A 173 -9.73 0.40 5.90
CA PHE A 173 -11.12 0.86 5.76
C PHE A 173 -11.75 1.26 7.10
N LYS A 174 -11.53 0.48 8.16
CA LYS A 174 -12.03 0.81 9.50
C LYS A 174 -11.42 2.09 10.05
N LEU A 175 -10.11 2.31 9.82
CA LEU A 175 -9.42 3.54 10.20
C LEU A 175 -10.04 4.76 9.51
N ALA A 176 -10.32 4.68 8.21
CA ALA A 176 -10.99 5.75 7.47
C ALA A 176 -12.37 6.08 8.05
N LEU A 177 -13.19 5.05 8.28
CA LEU A 177 -14.53 5.19 8.86
C LEU A 177 -14.48 5.79 10.28
N THR A 178 -13.65 5.22 11.15
CA THR A 178 -13.55 5.67 12.56
C THR A 178 -13.04 7.10 12.69
N ASN A 179 -12.14 7.51 11.80
CA ASN A 179 -11.57 8.85 11.80
C ASN A 179 -12.36 9.84 10.93
N ASN A 180 -13.43 9.40 10.28
CA ASN A 180 -14.24 10.21 9.36
C ASN A 180 -13.38 10.93 8.30
N ILE A 181 -12.53 10.16 7.59
CA ILE A 181 -11.64 10.64 6.54
C ILE A 181 -11.89 9.89 5.23
N PRO A 182 -11.58 10.51 4.08
CA PRO A 182 -11.71 9.85 2.79
C PRO A 182 -10.83 8.60 2.67
N ILE A 183 -11.36 7.58 1.99
CA ILE A 183 -10.60 6.43 1.50
C ILE A 183 -10.89 6.25 0.02
N ILE A 184 -9.85 6.01 -0.76
CA ILE A 184 -9.95 5.63 -2.17
C ILE A 184 -9.82 4.11 -2.22
N ASP A 185 -10.89 3.45 -2.64
CA ASP A 185 -10.97 1.99 -2.72
C ASP A 185 -10.44 1.50 -4.06
N ILE A 186 -9.16 1.15 -4.10
CA ILE A 186 -8.57 0.50 -5.29
C ILE A 186 -8.72 -1.02 -5.23
N THR A 187 -8.94 -1.61 -4.06
CA THR A 187 -9.12 -3.07 -3.89
C THR A 187 -10.31 -3.55 -4.70
N SER A 188 -11.47 -2.91 -4.53
CA SER A 188 -12.69 -3.28 -5.25
C SER A 188 -12.51 -3.23 -6.76
N LYS A 189 -11.80 -2.22 -7.29
CA LYS A 189 -11.53 -2.09 -8.72
C LYS A 189 -10.77 -3.30 -9.29
N PHE A 190 -9.81 -3.84 -8.54
CA PHE A 190 -9.13 -5.08 -8.94
C PHE A 190 -10.04 -6.30 -8.85
N LEU A 191 -10.87 -6.40 -7.79
CA LEU A 191 -11.75 -7.55 -7.56
C LEU A 191 -12.94 -7.60 -8.53
N GLU A 192 -13.33 -6.51 -9.16
CA GLU A 192 -14.31 -6.47 -10.25
C GLU A 192 -13.79 -7.20 -11.51
N GLU A 193 -12.48 -7.28 -11.64
CA GLU A 193 -11.84 -7.99 -12.74
C GLU A 193 -11.88 -9.51 -12.52
N LYS A 194 -12.44 -10.27 -13.47
CA LYS A 194 -12.54 -11.76 -13.40
C LYS A 194 -11.20 -12.44 -13.17
N ASN A 195 -10.11 -11.81 -13.60
CA ASN A 195 -8.73 -12.30 -13.42
C ASN A 195 -7.83 -11.10 -13.13
N TYR A 196 -7.85 -10.62 -11.89
CA TYR A 196 -7.01 -9.50 -11.47
C TYR A 196 -5.51 -9.83 -11.48
N ASN A 197 -5.12 -11.12 -11.45
CA ASN A 197 -3.71 -11.52 -11.48
C ASN A 197 -2.96 -11.04 -12.73
N LYS A 198 -3.69 -10.72 -13.83
CA LYS A 198 -3.11 -10.12 -15.04
C LYS A 198 -2.57 -8.70 -14.83
N TYR A 199 -2.99 -8.04 -13.74
CA TYR A 199 -2.57 -6.69 -13.35
C TYR A 199 -1.44 -6.69 -12.31
N LEU A 200 -1.04 -7.88 -11.84
CA LEU A 200 0.09 -8.04 -10.92
C LEU A 200 1.35 -8.50 -11.66
N CYS A 201 2.49 -8.15 -11.10
CA CYS A 201 3.79 -8.65 -11.50
C CYS A 201 3.98 -10.14 -11.17
N GLU A 202 5.09 -10.71 -11.62
CA GLU A 202 5.45 -12.10 -11.36
C GLU A 202 5.61 -12.44 -9.88
N ASP A 203 5.92 -11.46 -9.05
CA ASP A 203 6.04 -11.63 -7.60
C ASP A 203 4.70 -11.74 -6.86
N GLY A 204 3.60 -11.43 -7.52
CA GLY A 204 2.24 -11.59 -7.00
C GLY A 204 1.76 -10.50 -6.05
N ILE A 205 2.57 -9.44 -5.82
CA ILE A 205 2.21 -8.34 -4.91
C ILE A 205 2.26 -6.96 -5.57
N HIS A 206 3.24 -6.70 -6.43
CA HIS A 206 3.32 -5.40 -7.08
C HIS A 206 2.40 -5.32 -8.30
N PRO A 207 1.63 -4.23 -8.45
CA PRO A 207 0.94 -3.95 -9.72
C PRO A 207 1.95 -3.85 -10.86
N ASN A 208 1.64 -4.41 -12.02
CA ASN A 208 2.37 -4.13 -13.25
C ASN A 208 1.91 -2.81 -13.88
N GLU A 209 2.41 -2.41 -15.04
CA GLU A 209 2.01 -1.13 -15.65
C GLU A 209 0.51 -1.03 -15.88
N LYS A 210 -0.17 -2.10 -16.32
CA LYS A 210 -1.64 -2.14 -16.44
C LYS A 210 -2.34 -2.07 -15.09
N GLY A 211 -1.75 -2.63 -14.04
CA GLY A 211 -2.24 -2.49 -12.67
C GLY A 211 -2.13 -1.04 -12.19
N HIS A 212 -1.06 -0.35 -12.52
CA HIS A 212 -0.92 1.08 -12.23
C HIS A 212 -1.93 1.94 -13.03
N GLU A 213 -2.23 1.61 -14.28
CA GLU A 213 -3.30 2.25 -15.05
C GLU A 213 -4.66 2.06 -14.36
N LEU A 214 -4.97 0.84 -13.92
CA LEU A 214 -6.20 0.52 -13.20
C LEU A 214 -6.34 1.30 -11.87
N ILE A 215 -5.25 1.45 -11.12
CA ILE A 215 -5.22 2.27 -9.91
C ILE A 215 -5.50 3.74 -10.24
N ALA A 216 -4.85 4.29 -11.27
CA ALA A 216 -5.06 5.67 -11.68
C ALA A 216 -6.51 5.93 -12.12
N GLU A 217 -7.13 4.98 -12.83
CA GLU A 217 -8.54 5.03 -13.21
C GLU A 217 -9.46 5.08 -11.97
N SER A 218 -9.23 4.18 -11.00
CA SER A 218 -9.98 4.16 -9.73
C SER A 218 -9.87 5.48 -8.97
N ILE A 219 -8.67 6.07 -8.90
CA ILE A 219 -8.46 7.37 -8.24
C ILE A 219 -9.22 8.47 -8.97
N LYS A 220 -9.17 8.49 -10.31
CA LYS A 220 -9.89 9.47 -11.14
C LYS A 220 -11.40 9.37 -10.93
N GLU A 221 -11.97 8.17 -11.02
CA GLU A 221 -13.39 7.90 -10.79
C GLU A 221 -13.84 8.40 -9.41
N HIS A 222 -13.08 8.08 -8.36
CA HIS A 222 -13.37 8.54 -7.00
C HIS A 222 -13.42 10.07 -6.90
N ILE A 223 -12.45 10.76 -7.53
CA ILE A 223 -12.40 12.22 -7.52
C ILE A 223 -13.60 12.83 -8.25
N GLU A 224 -13.96 12.27 -9.41
CA GLU A 224 -15.11 12.72 -10.20
C GLU A 224 -16.43 12.50 -9.45
N GLU A 225 -16.64 11.33 -8.86
CA GLU A 225 -17.84 10.99 -8.07
C GLU A 225 -18.01 11.87 -6.83
N LYS A 226 -16.93 12.13 -6.11
CA LYS A 226 -16.94 12.98 -4.92
C LYS A 226 -16.89 14.47 -5.23
N LYS A 227 -16.80 14.85 -6.52
CA LYS A 227 -16.67 16.24 -6.98
C LYS A 227 -15.55 16.99 -6.24
N ILE A 228 -14.41 16.28 -6.04
CA ILE A 228 -13.23 16.88 -5.40
C ILE A 228 -12.61 17.84 -6.41
N ILE A 229 -12.56 19.12 -6.02
CA ILE A 229 -11.91 20.16 -6.80
C ILE A 229 -10.55 20.45 -6.15
N PHE A 230 -9.50 20.40 -6.95
CA PHE A 230 -8.16 20.80 -6.53
C PHE A 230 -7.96 22.28 -6.86
N ASP A 231 -8.23 23.14 -5.87
CA ASP A 231 -8.02 24.60 -5.97
C ASP A 231 -6.52 24.97 -5.79
#